data_9a322c9987cd78e132fc98b37f178646
#
_entry.id   9a322c9987cd78e132fc98b37f178646
#
_cell.length_a   1.000
_cell.length_b   1.000
_cell.length_c   1.000
_cell.angle_alpha   90.00
_cell.angle_beta   90.00
_cell.angle_gamma   90.00
#
_symmetry.space_group_name_H-M   'P 1'
#
loop_
_entity.id
_entity.type
_entity.pdbx_description
1 polymer ?
#
loop_
_entity_poly.entity_id
_entity_poly.type
_entity_poly.pdbx_seq_one_letter_code
_entity_poly.pdbx_strand_id
1 'polypeptide(L)'
;MATSISRINWLRQSLSELYSTVRKAAVGQGATYGIAEDLADAVCWLNSLGFDGVSCAVDCLTHWPSDTSAVRLLRDETGLILENAKSGTAASALLAGPALGDLLQTGAVPDSGFSVSVDVPLLALAAVAQTCARLKQRAWLMIHFEGQAVIGECNQETCQVTIVTQEGTTTARSTTEVTLWPSQPDQSRNTMECLINSEEFSQRRNSALTKGLVVCEASLRQLEKWAALTLVPETERSRETGAGAGLLDND
;
A
#
# COMPACT_ATOMS: atom_id res chain seq x y z
N MET A 1 -20.97 31.44 -8.34
CA MET A 1 -19.59 30.99 -8.56
C MET A 1 -19.67 29.51 -8.89
N ALA A 2 -19.43 29.11 -10.14
CA ALA A 2 -19.45 27.73 -10.54
C ALA A 2 -18.13 27.09 -10.10
N THR A 3 -18.21 26.17 -9.17
CA THR A 3 -17.08 25.33 -8.76
C THR A 3 -16.67 24.49 -9.98
N SER A 4 -15.52 24.80 -10.55
CA SER A 4 -14.90 24.00 -11.60
C SER A 4 -14.59 22.63 -11.01
N ILE A 5 -15.36 21.62 -11.36
CA ILE A 5 -15.01 20.22 -11.09
C ILE A 5 -13.77 19.97 -11.97
N SER A 6 -12.59 19.96 -11.36
CA SER A 6 -11.36 19.60 -12.04
C SER A 6 -11.52 18.17 -12.57
N ARG A 7 -11.46 17.99 -13.89
CA ARG A 7 -11.47 16.66 -14.50
C ARG A 7 -10.22 15.91 -14.01
N ILE A 8 -10.41 14.79 -13.35
CA ILE A 8 -9.31 13.90 -13.00
C ILE A 8 -8.74 13.35 -14.30
N ASN A 9 -7.49 13.66 -14.59
CA ASN A 9 -6.77 13.12 -15.73
C ASN A 9 -6.11 11.80 -15.31
N TRP A 10 -6.19 10.81 -16.21
CA TRP A 10 -5.61 9.49 -16.01
C TRP A 10 -4.51 9.26 -17.02
N LEU A 11 -3.37 8.76 -16.56
CA LEU A 11 -2.23 8.41 -17.40
C LEU A 11 -2.00 6.89 -17.35
N ARG A 12 -1.27 6.40 -18.36
CA ARG A 12 -0.87 5.00 -18.41
C ARG A 12 0.63 4.90 -18.17
N GLN A 13 1.01 4.03 -17.23
CA GLN A 13 2.39 3.76 -16.84
C GLN A 13 2.68 2.26 -16.93
N SER A 14 3.89 1.87 -17.28
CA SER A 14 4.31 0.49 -17.12
C SER A 14 4.50 0.16 -15.63
N LEU A 15 4.40 -1.11 -15.27
CA LEU A 15 4.65 -1.57 -13.89
C LEU A 15 6.04 -1.15 -13.40
N SER A 16 7.07 -1.30 -14.24
CA SER A 16 8.45 -0.98 -13.88
C SER A 16 8.70 0.52 -13.68
N GLU A 17 8.08 1.37 -14.51
CA GLU A 17 8.16 2.82 -14.35
C GLU A 17 7.46 3.26 -13.06
N LEU A 18 6.23 2.79 -12.82
CA LEU A 18 5.50 3.11 -11.60
C LEU A 18 6.26 2.65 -10.36
N TYR A 19 6.72 1.39 -10.34
CA TYR A 19 7.53 0.86 -9.25
C TYR A 19 8.76 1.73 -8.96
N SER A 20 9.52 2.07 -10.00
CA SER A 20 10.71 2.91 -9.87
C SER A 20 10.39 4.31 -9.34
N THR A 21 9.30 4.92 -9.82
CA THR A 21 8.87 6.26 -9.40
C THR A 21 8.44 6.27 -7.94
N VAL A 22 7.60 5.32 -7.51
CA VAL A 22 7.14 5.20 -6.13
C VAL A 22 8.30 4.96 -5.17
N ARG A 23 9.19 4.01 -5.50
CA ARG A 23 10.37 3.70 -4.69
C ARG A 23 11.26 4.93 -4.50
N LYS A 24 11.59 5.64 -5.58
CA LYS A 24 12.39 6.87 -5.52
C LYS A 24 11.69 7.96 -4.73
N ALA A 25 10.38 8.11 -4.89
CA ALA A 25 9.59 9.09 -4.14
C ALA A 25 9.64 8.81 -2.64
N ALA A 26 9.49 7.56 -2.23
CA ALA A 26 9.57 7.17 -0.82
C ALA A 26 10.97 7.44 -0.23
N VAL A 27 12.04 7.09 -0.95
CA VAL A 27 13.42 7.42 -0.55
C VAL A 27 13.62 8.93 -0.48
N GLY A 28 13.09 9.69 -1.44
CA GLY A 28 13.13 11.15 -1.44
C GLY A 28 12.40 11.78 -0.26
N GLN A 29 11.41 11.10 0.31
CA GLN A 29 10.71 11.47 1.54
C GLN A 29 11.38 10.88 2.80
N GLY A 30 12.55 10.27 2.69
CA GLY A 30 13.34 9.77 3.83
C GLY A 30 12.98 8.36 4.29
N ALA A 31 12.17 7.61 3.54
CA ALA A 31 11.95 6.20 3.83
C ALA A 31 13.23 5.39 3.58
N THR A 32 13.45 4.34 4.38
CA THR A 32 14.52 3.39 4.12
C THR A 32 14.27 2.62 2.83
N TYR A 33 15.31 2.09 2.23
CA TYR A 33 15.20 1.45 0.91
C TYR A 33 14.20 0.27 0.92
N GLY A 34 14.24 -0.59 1.95
CA GLY A 34 13.31 -1.71 2.08
C GLY A 34 11.85 -1.27 2.21
N ILE A 35 11.57 -0.25 3.04
CA ILE A 35 10.22 0.32 3.15
C ILE A 35 9.76 0.92 1.81
N ALA A 36 10.66 1.55 1.09
CA ALA A 36 10.35 2.12 -0.23
C ALA A 36 10.02 1.04 -1.28
N GLU A 37 10.69 -0.12 -1.22
CA GLU A 37 10.38 -1.27 -2.06
C GLU A 37 9.01 -1.87 -1.72
N ASP A 38 8.73 -2.10 -0.43
CA ASP A 38 7.43 -2.61 0.03
C ASP A 38 6.27 -1.68 -0.40
N LEU A 39 6.46 -0.36 -0.30
CA LEU A 39 5.46 0.60 -0.78
C LEU A 39 5.27 0.50 -2.30
N ALA A 40 6.36 0.42 -3.07
CA ALA A 40 6.28 0.35 -4.52
C ALA A 40 5.55 -0.93 -4.98
N ASP A 41 5.82 -2.06 -4.34
CA ASP A 41 5.12 -3.31 -4.58
C ASP A 41 3.63 -3.20 -4.24
N ALA A 42 3.29 -2.62 -3.07
CA ALA A 42 1.91 -2.43 -2.65
C ALA A 42 1.12 -1.54 -3.63
N VAL A 43 1.71 -0.44 -4.07
CA VAL A 43 1.09 0.49 -5.04
C VAL A 43 0.88 -0.17 -6.39
N CYS A 44 1.87 -0.87 -6.93
CA CYS A 44 1.74 -1.61 -8.18
C CYS A 44 0.65 -2.68 -8.08
N TRP A 45 0.58 -3.38 -6.96
CA TRP A 45 -0.44 -4.38 -6.70
C TRP A 45 -1.85 -3.75 -6.67
N LEU A 46 -2.07 -2.68 -5.91
CA LEU A 46 -3.34 -1.97 -5.82
C LEU A 46 -3.80 -1.46 -7.19
N ASN A 47 -2.92 -0.77 -7.93
CA ASN A 47 -3.25 -0.26 -9.25
C ASN A 47 -3.54 -1.38 -10.27
N SER A 48 -2.91 -2.57 -10.12
CA SER A 48 -3.21 -3.72 -10.96
C SER A 48 -4.63 -4.25 -10.75
N LEU A 49 -5.22 -4.01 -9.59
CA LEU A 49 -6.59 -4.38 -9.25
C LEU A 49 -7.62 -3.29 -9.56
N GLY A 50 -7.17 -2.11 -9.96
CA GLY A 50 -8.02 -0.97 -10.26
C GLY A 50 -8.27 -0.03 -9.09
N PHE A 51 -7.56 -0.20 -7.97
CA PHE A 51 -7.52 0.79 -6.89
C PHE A 51 -6.56 1.93 -7.23
N ASP A 52 -6.78 3.11 -6.68
CA ASP A 52 -5.85 4.24 -6.82
C ASP A 52 -4.71 4.16 -5.79
N GLY A 53 -3.82 3.18 -5.98
CA GLY A 53 -2.65 2.98 -5.12
C GLY A 53 -1.67 4.16 -5.16
N VAL A 54 -1.62 4.90 -6.28
CA VAL A 54 -0.75 6.09 -6.41
C VAL A 54 -1.20 7.19 -5.48
N SER A 55 -2.49 7.46 -5.37
CA SER A 55 -3.03 8.42 -4.41
C SER A 55 -2.82 7.95 -2.97
N CYS A 56 -2.99 6.65 -2.70
CA CYS A 56 -2.66 6.07 -1.39
C CYS A 56 -1.19 6.31 -1.00
N ALA A 57 -0.25 6.18 -1.94
CA ALA A 57 1.16 6.47 -1.69
C ALA A 57 1.41 7.95 -1.38
N VAL A 58 0.76 8.86 -2.11
CA VAL A 58 0.86 10.30 -1.86
C VAL A 58 0.36 10.64 -0.47
N ASP A 59 -0.81 10.11 -0.08
CA ASP A 59 -1.40 10.36 1.24
C ASP A 59 -0.48 9.86 2.36
N CYS A 60 0.03 8.64 2.23
CA CYS A 60 0.93 8.06 3.22
C CYS A 60 2.27 8.82 3.32
N LEU A 61 2.90 9.14 2.18
CA LEU A 61 4.19 9.85 2.15
C LEU A 61 4.08 11.32 2.57
N THR A 62 2.94 11.96 2.41
CA THR A 62 2.70 13.33 2.88
C THR A 62 2.91 13.46 4.39
N HIS A 63 2.55 12.42 5.15
CA HIS A 63 2.64 12.41 6.61
C HIS A 63 3.90 11.69 7.13
N TRP A 64 4.68 11.05 6.23
CA TRP A 64 5.81 10.20 6.57
C TRP A 64 6.92 10.89 7.39
N PRO A 65 7.44 12.06 7.04
CA PRO A 65 8.65 12.58 7.70
C PRO A 65 8.42 13.22 9.07
N SER A 66 7.19 13.55 9.42
CA SER A 66 6.94 14.33 10.64
C SER A 66 7.08 13.51 11.92
N ASP A 67 7.09 12.19 11.81
CA ASP A 67 7.23 11.31 12.95
C ASP A 67 7.61 9.91 12.50
N THR A 68 8.89 9.58 12.65
CA THR A 68 9.32 8.18 12.70
C THR A 68 8.72 7.52 13.95
N SER A 69 7.42 7.58 14.06
CA SER A 69 6.67 6.91 15.09
C SER A 69 6.79 5.43 14.83
N ALA A 70 7.80 4.86 15.49
CA ALA A 70 7.99 3.43 15.51
C ALA A 70 6.68 2.77 15.88
N VAL A 71 6.16 1.94 15.00
CA VAL A 71 5.10 1.02 15.36
C VAL A 71 5.68 0.09 16.40
N ARG A 72 5.09 0.04 17.58
CA ARG A 72 5.52 -0.83 18.66
C ARG A 72 4.53 -1.96 18.81
N LEU A 73 5.04 -3.16 18.71
CA LEU A 73 4.29 -4.33 19.12
C LEU A 73 4.45 -4.48 20.64
N LEU A 74 3.40 -4.22 21.37
CA LEU A 74 3.34 -4.42 22.82
C LEU A 74 2.54 -5.68 23.12
N ARG A 75 2.90 -6.36 24.18
CA ARG A 75 2.11 -7.45 24.73
C ARG A 75 1.67 -7.04 26.11
N ASP A 76 0.37 -6.94 26.31
CA ASP A 76 -0.23 -6.72 27.62
C ASP A 76 -1.08 -7.93 28.07
N GLU A 77 -1.82 -7.77 29.15
CA GLU A 77 -2.71 -8.80 29.71
C GLU A 77 -3.87 -9.16 28.76
N THR A 78 -4.21 -8.28 27.81
CA THR A 78 -5.29 -8.43 26.83
C THR A 78 -4.81 -9.06 25.52
N GLY A 79 -3.49 -9.12 25.29
CA GLY A 79 -2.88 -9.72 24.10
C GLY A 79 -1.80 -8.86 23.46
N LEU A 80 -1.69 -8.96 22.12
CA LEU A 80 -0.78 -8.16 21.31
C LEU A 80 -1.46 -6.86 20.91
N ILE A 81 -0.76 -5.75 21.07
CA ILE A 81 -1.20 -4.42 20.65
C ILE A 81 -0.14 -3.84 19.70
N LEU A 82 -0.57 -3.38 18.54
CA LEU A 82 0.25 -2.58 17.64
C LEU A 82 -0.10 -1.11 17.87
N GLU A 83 0.79 -0.38 18.51
CA GLU A 83 0.59 1.03 18.79
C GLU A 83 1.52 1.90 17.97
N ASN A 84 1.00 3.05 17.56
CA ASN A 84 1.86 4.15 17.17
C ASN A 84 2.55 4.69 18.43
N ALA A 85 3.84 4.99 18.36
CA ALA A 85 4.60 5.58 19.46
C ALA A 85 4.00 6.92 19.95
N LYS A 86 3.19 7.60 19.13
CA LYS A 86 2.30 8.68 19.55
C LYS A 86 0.92 8.13 19.85
N SER A 87 0.60 8.04 21.11
CA SER A 87 -0.74 7.68 21.60
C SER A 87 -1.82 8.50 20.90
N GLY A 88 -2.83 7.82 20.34
CA GLY A 88 -4.02 8.42 19.77
C GLY A 88 -3.96 8.80 18.27
N THR A 89 -2.87 8.50 17.56
CA THR A 89 -2.78 8.68 16.10
C THR A 89 -2.77 7.34 15.37
N ALA A 90 -3.27 7.31 14.13
CA ALA A 90 -3.19 6.13 13.28
C ALA A 90 -1.72 5.77 12.98
N ALA A 91 -1.40 4.48 12.94
CA ALA A 91 -0.08 4.01 12.55
C ALA A 91 0.14 4.23 11.05
N SER A 92 1.37 4.55 10.64
CA SER A 92 1.66 4.60 9.20
C SER A 92 1.51 3.22 8.57
N ALA A 93 0.80 3.14 7.45
CA ALA A 93 0.62 1.91 6.68
C ALA A 93 1.95 1.31 6.22
N LEU A 94 2.98 2.15 6.01
CA LEU A 94 4.33 1.71 5.64
C LEU A 94 5.01 0.88 6.72
N LEU A 95 4.62 1.04 7.97
CA LEU A 95 5.15 0.28 9.11
C LEU A 95 4.15 -0.78 9.58
N ALA A 96 2.87 -0.43 9.63
CA ALA A 96 1.82 -1.33 10.09
C ALA A 96 1.61 -2.51 9.13
N GLY A 97 1.67 -2.28 7.81
CA GLY A 97 1.50 -3.33 6.81
C GLY A 97 2.53 -4.47 6.96
N PRO A 98 3.84 -4.20 6.90
CA PRO A 98 4.87 -5.20 7.18
C PRO A 98 4.73 -5.84 8.56
N ALA A 99 4.42 -5.08 9.61
CA ALA A 99 4.24 -5.62 10.97
C ALA A 99 3.05 -6.60 11.05
N LEU A 100 1.94 -6.33 10.36
CA LEU A 100 0.82 -7.29 10.23
C LEU A 100 1.25 -8.56 9.49
N GLY A 101 2.11 -8.43 8.48
CA GLY A 101 2.73 -9.55 7.79
C GLY A 101 3.60 -10.41 8.71
N ASP A 102 4.41 -9.79 9.56
CA ASP A 102 5.26 -10.47 10.54
C ASP A 102 4.41 -11.20 11.60
N LEU A 103 3.31 -10.59 12.06
CA LEU A 103 2.35 -11.24 12.95
C LEU A 103 1.75 -12.51 12.34
N LEU A 104 1.39 -12.45 11.04
CA LEU A 104 0.92 -13.65 10.32
C LEU A 104 2.01 -14.71 10.23
N GLN A 105 3.23 -14.32 9.88
CA GLN A 105 4.35 -15.24 9.73
C GLN A 105 4.70 -15.96 11.05
N THR A 106 4.60 -15.27 12.17
CA THR A 106 4.89 -15.85 13.49
C THR A 106 3.71 -16.61 14.08
N GLY A 107 2.53 -16.60 13.44
CA GLY A 107 1.32 -17.21 13.99
C GLY A 107 0.80 -16.50 15.25
N ALA A 108 1.18 -15.24 15.44
CA ALA A 108 0.83 -14.47 16.64
C ALA A 108 -0.53 -13.76 16.54
N VAL A 109 -1.21 -13.83 15.37
CA VAL A 109 -2.55 -13.28 15.22
C VAL A 109 -3.56 -14.14 16.00
N PRO A 110 -4.29 -13.55 16.98
CA PRO A 110 -5.27 -14.30 17.74
C PRO A 110 -6.51 -14.67 16.89
N ASP A 111 -7.19 -15.75 17.22
CA ASP A 111 -8.41 -16.19 16.55
C ASP A 111 -9.55 -15.15 16.65
N SER A 112 -9.57 -14.36 17.72
CA SER A 112 -10.50 -13.23 17.89
C SER A 112 -10.26 -12.08 16.91
N GLY A 113 -9.15 -12.09 16.20
CA GLY A 113 -8.69 -11.02 15.33
C GLY A 113 -7.76 -10.04 16.04
N PHE A 114 -7.03 -9.29 15.24
CA PHE A 114 -6.09 -8.25 15.67
C PHE A 114 -6.44 -6.95 14.97
N SER A 115 -6.78 -5.91 15.75
CA SER A 115 -7.19 -4.60 15.23
C SER A 115 -6.12 -3.54 15.44
N VAL A 116 -5.94 -2.69 14.45
CA VAL A 116 -5.03 -1.55 14.48
C VAL A 116 -5.62 -0.37 13.70
N SER A 117 -5.37 0.85 14.15
CA SER A 117 -5.68 2.06 13.38
C SER A 117 -4.51 2.39 12.45
N VAL A 118 -4.79 2.50 11.15
CA VAL A 118 -3.81 2.71 10.07
C VAL A 118 -4.22 3.90 9.23
N ASP A 119 -3.28 4.77 8.87
CA ASP A 119 -3.54 6.00 8.09
C ASP A 119 -4.11 5.70 6.69
N VAL A 120 -3.57 4.70 5.99
CA VAL A 120 -3.99 4.28 4.64
C VAL A 120 -4.27 2.78 4.60
N PRO A 121 -5.48 2.32 4.99
CA PRO A 121 -5.83 0.89 5.13
C PRO A 121 -5.60 0.03 3.88
N LEU A 122 -5.78 0.59 2.67
CA LEU A 122 -5.55 -0.13 1.41
C LEU A 122 -4.09 -0.57 1.25
N LEU A 123 -3.12 0.21 1.73
CA LEU A 123 -1.71 -0.19 1.70
C LEU A 123 -1.45 -1.35 2.66
N ALA A 124 -2.09 -1.37 3.83
CA ALA A 124 -2.01 -2.51 4.75
C ALA A 124 -2.62 -3.78 4.13
N LEU A 125 -3.75 -3.66 3.41
CA LEU A 125 -4.35 -4.77 2.67
C LEU A 125 -3.36 -5.35 1.64
N ALA A 126 -2.70 -4.49 0.86
CA ALA A 126 -1.71 -4.94 -0.13
C ALA A 126 -0.53 -5.68 0.52
N ALA A 127 0.01 -5.16 1.63
CA ALA A 127 1.11 -5.79 2.36
C ALA A 127 0.74 -7.18 2.93
N VAL A 128 -0.46 -7.30 3.52
CA VAL A 128 -0.97 -8.58 4.02
C VAL A 128 -1.18 -9.56 2.87
N ALA A 129 -1.78 -9.14 1.75
CA ALA A 129 -2.02 -9.99 0.59
C ALA A 129 -0.70 -10.53 0.00
N GLN A 130 0.32 -9.71 -0.12
CA GLN A 130 1.64 -10.12 -0.59
C GLN A 130 2.31 -11.10 0.39
N THR A 131 2.17 -10.85 1.68
CA THR A 131 2.68 -11.77 2.70
C THR A 131 1.99 -13.13 2.63
N CYS A 132 0.66 -13.17 2.52
CA CYS A 132 -0.09 -14.42 2.35
C CYS A 132 0.35 -15.19 1.10
N ALA A 133 0.57 -14.51 -0.03
CA ALA A 133 1.07 -15.13 -1.25
C ALA A 133 2.46 -15.74 -1.06
N ARG A 134 3.38 -15.02 -0.41
CA ARG A 134 4.75 -15.47 -0.13
C ARG A 134 4.80 -16.65 0.83
N LEU A 135 3.99 -16.61 1.90
CA LEU A 135 3.95 -17.64 2.92
C LEU A 135 3.05 -18.83 2.56
N LYS A 136 2.29 -18.72 1.46
CA LYS A 136 1.25 -19.69 1.08
C LYS A 136 0.24 -19.92 2.21
N GLN A 137 -0.13 -18.85 2.88
CA GLN A 137 -1.09 -18.84 3.98
C GLN A 137 -2.39 -18.16 3.53
N ARG A 138 -3.41 -18.32 4.36
CA ARG A 138 -4.70 -17.67 4.20
C ARG A 138 -4.92 -16.73 5.37
N ALA A 139 -5.42 -15.53 5.10
CA ALA A 139 -5.81 -14.57 6.11
C ALA A 139 -7.00 -13.73 5.62
N TRP A 140 -7.71 -13.11 6.54
CA TRP A 140 -8.80 -12.18 6.25
C TRP A 140 -8.46 -10.83 6.84
N LEU A 141 -8.62 -9.79 6.05
CA LEU A 141 -8.42 -8.42 6.47
C LEU A 141 -9.69 -7.61 6.22
N MET A 142 -10.25 -7.04 7.27
CA MET A 142 -11.35 -6.08 7.13
C MET A 142 -10.81 -4.67 7.21
N ILE A 143 -11.19 -3.85 6.26
CA ILE A 143 -10.92 -2.41 6.24
C ILE A 143 -12.22 -1.65 6.06
N HIS A 144 -12.28 -0.44 6.57
CA HIS A 144 -13.36 0.49 6.28
C HIS A 144 -12.90 1.48 5.22
N PHE A 145 -13.60 1.49 4.08
CA PHE A 145 -13.27 2.33 2.94
C PHE A 145 -14.54 2.98 2.40
N GLU A 146 -14.53 4.30 2.21
CA GLU A 146 -15.66 5.08 1.68
C GLU A 146 -17.02 4.78 2.36
N GLY A 147 -17.01 4.55 3.66
CA GLY A 147 -18.22 4.23 4.44
C GLY A 147 -18.72 2.80 4.31
N GLN A 148 -17.98 1.94 3.64
CA GLN A 148 -18.24 0.51 3.49
C GLN A 148 -17.21 -0.31 4.26
N ALA A 149 -17.61 -1.47 4.79
CA ALA A 149 -16.67 -2.46 5.29
C ALA A 149 -16.24 -3.37 4.13
N VAL A 150 -14.94 -3.46 3.90
CA VAL A 150 -14.36 -4.29 2.86
C VAL A 150 -13.57 -5.40 3.51
N ILE A 151 -13.88 -6.65 3.18
CA ILE A 151 -13.14 -7.81 3.67
C ILE A 151 -12.33 -8.38 2.52
N GLY A 152 -11.01 -8.44 2.70
CA GLY A 152 -10.10 -9.12 1.80
C GLY A 152 -9.81 -10.53 2.30
N GLU A 153 -10.06 -11.55 1.47
CA GLU A 153 -9.54 -12.90 1.68
C GLU A 153 -8.24 -13.04 0.88
N CYS A 154 -7.16 -13.29 1.58
CA CYS A 154 -5.85 -13.57 1.01
C CYS A 154 -5.57 -15.07 1.11
N ASN A 155 -5.28 -15.76 0.02
CA ASN A 155 -5.14 -17.21 0.02
C ASN A 155 -3.85 -17.72 -0.69
N GLN A 156 -3.62 -19.05 -0.56
CA GLN A 156 -2.37 -19.74 -0.91
C GLN A 156 -2.07 -19.85 -2.41
N GLU A 157 -3.07 -20.01 -3.23
CA GLU A 157 -2.86 -20.43 -4.64
C GLU A 157 -2.78 -19.24 -5.58
N THR A 158 -3.41 -18.18 -5.19
CA THR A 158 -3.44 -16.93 -5.91
C THR A 158 -3.47 -15.81 -4.89
N CYS A 159 -2.80 -14.72 -5.13
CA CYS A 159 -2.96 -13.51 -4.33
C CYS A 159 -4.39 -12.98 -4.54
N GLN A 160 -5.39 -13.73 -4.07
CA GLN A 160 -6.80 -13.39 -4.22
C GLN A 160 -7.21 -12.50 -3.07
N VAL A 161 -7.66 -11.31 -3.39
CA VAL A 161 -8.43 -10.50 -2.48
C VAL A 161 -9.86 -10.54 -2.94
N THR A 162 -10.68 -11.28 -2.22
CA THR A 162 -12.12 -11.15 -2.35
C THR A 162 -12.52 -9.93 -1.56
N ILE A 163 -12.80 -8.84 -2.22
CA ILE A 163 -13.32 -7.64 -1.60
C ILE A 163 -14.84 -7.83 -1.50
N VAL A 164 -15.32 -7.81 -0.29
CA VAL A 164 -16.73 -8.06 0.00
C VAL A 164 -17.29 -6.83 0.67
N THR A 165 -18.30 -6.22 0.08
CA THR A 165 -19.03 -5.12 0.68
C THR A 165 -20.10 -5.64 1.62
N GLN A 166 -20.10 -5.21 2.87
CA GLN A 166 -21.17 -5.49 3.81
C GLN A 166 -22.19 -4.37 3.75
N GLU A 167 -23.38 -4.62 3.17
CA GLU A 167 -24.48 -3.67 3.27
C GLU A 167 -24.99 -3.59 4.71
N GLY A 168 -25.08 -2.39 5.26
CA GLY A 168 -25.92 -2.10 6.42
C GLY A 168 -25.25 -1.79 7.75
N THR A 169 -23.95 -1.75 7.89
CA THR A 169 -23.32 -1.28 9.15
C THR A 169 -22.84 0.15 9.05
N THR A 170 -23.78 1.10 9.09
CA THR A 170 -23.49 2.52 9.33
C THR A 170 -23.16 2.73 10.81
N THR A 171 -22.21 2.01 11.37
CA THR A 171 -21.55 2.43 12.58
C THR A 171 -20.38 3.30 12.14
N ALA A 172 -20.36 4.53 12.63
CA ALA A 172 -19.27 5.50 12.44
C ALA A 172 -17.98 4.97 13.10
N ARG A 173 -17.46 3.84 12.60
CA ARG A 173 -16.11 3.38 12.91
C ARG A 173 -15.14 4.27 12.13
N SER A 174 -14.05 4.61 12.78
CA SER A 174 -12.96 5.35 12.17
C SER A 174 -12.59 4.69 10.84
N THR A 175 -12.51 5.48 9.76
CA THR A 175 -12.10 5.02 8.42
C THR A 175 -10.66 4.48 8.38
N THR A 176 -10.00 4.42 9.52
CA THR A 176 -8.60 4.01 9.70
C THR A 176 -8.44 2.64 10.37
N GLU A 177 -9.53 2.00 10.84
CA GLU A 177 -9.41 0.70 11.53
C GLU A 177 -9.23 -0.45 10.54
N VAL A 178 -8.21 -1.26 10.80
CA VAL A 178 -7.89 -2.50 10.09
C VAL A 178 -7.96 -3.64 11.08
N THR A 179 -8.69 -4.72 10.76
CA THR A 179 -8.73 -5.93 11.58
C THR A 179 -8.28 -7.14 10.76
N LEU A 180 -7.33 -7.88 11.30
CA LEU A 180 -6.71 -9.06 10.70
C LEU A 180 -7.11 -10.32 11.45
N TRP A 181 -7.50 -11.38 10.73
CA TRP A 181 -7.79 -12.71 11.26
C TRP A 181 -6.98 -13.80 10.55
N PRO A 182 -6.52 -14.83 11.29
CA PRO A 182 -5.84 -15.98 10.70
C PRO A 182 -6.82 -16.96 10.06
N SER A 183 -8.11 -16.89 10.43
CA SER A 183 -9.20 -17.73 9.93
C SER A 183 -10.42 -16.87 9.58
N GLN A 184 -11.35 -17.44 8.81
CA GLN A 184 -12.56 -16.74 8.40
C GLN A 184 -13.40 -16.29 9.61
N PRO A 185 -13.62 -14.96 9.78
CA PRO A 185 -14.42 -14.46 10.88
C PRO A 185 -15.91 -14.83 10.68
N ASP A 186 -16.61 -15.09 11.77
CA ASP A 186 -18.05 -15.44 11.72
C ASP A 186 -18.92 -14.36 11.07
N GLN A 187 -18.49 -13.10 11.13
CA GLN A 187 -19.18 -11.96 10.51
C GLN A 187 -19.15 -11.98 8.98
N SER A 188 -18.28 -12.77 8.37
CA SER A 188 -18.17 -12.90 6.90
C SER A 188 -19.29 -13.72 6.25
N ARG A 189 -20.20 -14.29 7.04
CA ARG A 189 -21.30 -15.14 6.55
C ARG A 189 -22.53 -14.37 6.09
N ASN A 190 -22.60 -13.06 6.30
CA ASN A 190 -23.70 -12.24 5.81
C ASN A 190 -23.51 -11.94 4.32
N THR A 191 -24.64 -11.78 3.60
CA THR A 191 -24.72 -11.57 2.15
C THR A 191 -23.69 -10.56 1.63
N MET A 192 -22.71 -11.07 0.92
CA MET A 192 -21.53 -10.31 0.55
C MET A 192 -21.44 -10.31 -0.97
N GLU A 193 -21.35 -9.13 -1.57
CA GLU A 193 -21.08 -8.99 -2.98
C GLU A 193 -19.58 -9.09 -3.23
N CYS A 194 -19.15 -10.08 -4.02
CA CYS A 194 -17.74 -10.24 -4.37
C CYS A 194 -17.39 -9.22 -5.46
N LEU A 195 -16.59 -8.21 -5.11
CA LEU A 195 -16.16 -7.18 -6.06
C LEU A 195 -15.07 -7.68 -7.01
N ILE A 196 -14.19 -8.56 -6.54
CA ILE A 196 -13.10 -9.12 -7.34
C ILE A 196 -12.95 -10.60 -6.99
N ASN A 197 -13.37 -11.48 -7.89
CA ASN A 197 -13.12 -12.91 -7.76
C ASN A 197 -11.76 -13.31 -8.34
N SER A 198 -11.38 -14.58 -8.19
CA SER A 198 -10.10 -15.11 -8.62
C SER A 198 -9.80 -14.94 -10.09
N GLU A 199 -10.80 -15.13 -10.92
CA GLU A 199 -10.66 -15.01 -12.38
C GLU A 199 -10.44 -13.53 -12.76
N GLU A 200 -11.26 -12.65 -12.23
CA GLU A 200 -11.14 -11.21 -12.45
C GLU A 200 -9.81 -10.66 -11.91
N PHE A 201 -9.36 -11.13 -10.76
CA PHE A 201 -8.03 -10.79 -10.22
C PHE A 201 -6.93 -11.15 -11.22
N SER A 202 -6.94 -12.38 -11.71
CA SER A 202 -5.95 -12.86 -12.68
C SER A 202 -6.01 -12.08 -14.00
N GLN A 203 -7.21 -11.78 -14.50
CA GLN A 203 -7.42 -10.99 -15.71
C GLN A 203 -6.90 -9.56 -15.54
N ARG A 204 -7.20 -8.90 -14.41
CA ARG A 204 -6.72 -7.54 -14.12
C ARG A 204 -5.20 -7.50 -14.04
N ARG A 205 -4.56 -8.43 -13.35
CA ARG A 205 -3.10 -8.53 -13.27
C ARG A 205 -2.46 -8.76 -14.64
N ASN A 206 -2.98 -9.67 -15.45
CA ASN A 206 -2.48 -9.91 -16.80
C ASN A 206 -2.67 -8.68 -17.70
N SER A 207 -3.77 -7.96 -17.55
CA SER A 207 -3.98 -6.68 -18.25
C SER A 207 -2.97 -5.62 -17.82
N ALA A 208 -2.66 -5.52 -16.53
CA ALA A 208 -1.64 -4.61 -16.02
C ALA A 208 -0.25 -4.90 -16.59
N LEU A 209 0.13 -6.18 -16.70
CA LEU A 209 1.40 -6.62 -17.29
C LEU A 209 1.50 -6.28 -18.79
N THR A 210 0.40 -6.41 -19.53
CA THR A 210 0.41 -6.26 -20.99
C THR A 210 0.09 -4.86 -21.46
N LYS A 211 -0.79 -4.16 -20.76
CA LYS A 211 -1.32 -2.83 -21.15
C LYS A 211 -0.82 -1.68 -20.26
N GLY A 212 -0.11 -2.01 -19.18
CA GLY A 212 0.27 -1.04 -18.15
C GLY A 212 -0.88 -0.67 -17.20
N LEU A 213 -0.56 0.16 -16.22
CA LEU A 213 -1.43 0.62 -15.15
C LEU A 213 -2.04 1.98 -15.48
N VAL A 214 -3.29 2.18 -15.09
CA VAL A 214 -3.96 3.48 -15.15
C VAL A 214 -3.80 4.16 -13.80
N VAL A 215 -3.26 5.39 -13.79
CA VAL A 215 -2.89 6.13 -12.59
C VAL A 215 -3.40 7.56 -12.66
N CYS A 216 -3.73 8.16 -11.51
CA CYS A 216 -4.08 9.55 -11.40
C CYS A 216 -2.88 10.44 -11.73
N GLU A 217 -3.01 11.33 -12.73
CA GLU A 217 -1.91 12.21 -13.17
C GLU A 217 -1.41 13.12 -12.05
N ALA A 218 -2.30 13.73 -11.28
CA ALA A 218 -1.93 14.66 -10.22
C ALA A 218 -1.08 13.96 -9.13
N SER A 219 -1.48 12.77 -8.71
CA SER A 219 -0.77 11.98 -7.71
C SER A 219 0.57 11.47 -8.26
N LEU A 220 0.61 11.03 -9.52
CA LEU A 220 1.86 10.64 -10.17
C LEU A 220 2.86 11.80 -10.24
N ARG A 221 2.42 12.99 -10.64
CA ARG A 221 3.26 14.20 -10.66
C ARG A 221 3.82 14.55 -9.28
N GLN A 222 3.05 14.32 -8.22
CA GLN A 222 3.56 14.53 -6.87
C GLN A 222 4.65 13.52 -6.51
N LEU A 223 4.48 12.24 -6.84
CA LEU A 223 5.52 11.22 -6.65
C LEU A 223 6.78 11.53 -7.48
N GLU A 224 6.64 11.99 -8.72
CA GLU A 224 7.77 12.41 -9.57
C GLU A 224 8.58 13.56 -8.93
N LYS A 225 7.90 14.54 -8.31
CA LYS A 225 8.58 15.62 -7.57
C LYS A 225 9.40 15.09 -6.40
N TRP A 226 8.84 14.15 -5.62
CA TRP A 226 9.58 13.55 -4.51
C TRP A 226 10.70 12.63 -5.00
N ALA A 227 10.49 11.89 -6.07
CA ALA A 227 11.52 11.07 -6.69
C ALA A 227 12.73 11.91 -7.18
N ALA A 228 12.48 13.13 -7.65
CA ALA A 228 13.55 14.05 -8.05
C ALA A 228 14.48 14.46 -6.89
N LEU A 229 14.04 14.37 -5.63
CA LEU A 229 14.87 14.65 -4.47
C LEU A 229 16.02 13.63 -4.29
N THR A 230 15.92 12.46 -4.92
CA THR A 230 16.99 11.45 -4.90
C THR A 230 18.10 11.72 -5.94
N LEU A 231 17.87 12.67 -6.85
CA LEU A 231 18.86 13.01 -7.86
C LEU A 231 19.97 13.88 -7.23
N VAL A 232 21.21 13.52 -7.49
CA VAL A 232 22.34 14.35 -7.11
C VAL A 232 22.32 15.62 -7.98
N PRO A 233 22.38 16.83 -7.38
CA PRO A 233 22.47 18.05 -8.17
C PRO A 233 23.69 17.99 -9.09
N GLU A 234 23.50 18.40 -10.33
CA GLU A 234 24.56 18.49 -11.31
C GLU A 234 25.59 19.55 -10.85
N THR A 235 26.85 19.16 -10.70
CA THR A 235 27.93 20.05 -10.34
C THR A 235 28.65 20.55 -11.61
N GLU A 236 29.29 21.72 -11.56
CA GLU A 236 30.11 22.22 -12.67
C GLU A 236 31.18 21.20 -13.06
N ARG A 237 31.77 20.55 -12.07
CA ARG A 237 32.76 19.48 -12.29
C ARG A 237 32.17 18.26 -13.03
N SER A 238 30.92 17.87 -12.74
CA SER A 238 30.27 16.77 -13.47
C SER A 238 29.90 17.12 -14.90
N ARG A 239 29.67 18.42 -15.17
CA ARG A 239 29.47 18.92 -16.54
C ARG A 239 30.75 18.96 -17.33
N GLU A 240 31.86 19.37 -16.73
CA GLU A 240 33.18 19.48 -17.38
C GLU A 240 33.81 18.11 -17.64
N THR A 241 33.61 17.13 -16.74
CA THR A 241 34.22 15.80 -16.86
C THR A 241 33.37 14.83 -17.67
N GLY A 242 32.15 15.20 -18.07
CA GLY A 242 31.19 14.32 -18.74
C GLY A 242 30.86 13.08 -17.90
N ALA A 243 29.61 12.76 -17.66
CA ALA A 243 29.23 11.59 -16.90
C ALA A 243 29.66 10.31 -17.66
N GLY A 244 30.92 9.88 -17.46
CA GLY A 244 31.42 8.58 -17.93
C GLY A 244 31.93 8.53 -19.39
N ALA A 245 31.90 9.59 -20.16
CA ALA A 245 32.65 9.67 -21.42
C ALA A 245 34.07 10.13 -21.10
N GLY A 246 34.97 9.20 -20.88
CA GLY A 246 36.38 9.51 -20.79
C GLY A 246 36.84 10.20 -22.05
N LEU A 247 37.62 11.28 -21.93
CA LEU A 247 38.29 11.97 -23.05
C LEU A 247 39.38 11.15 -23.72
N LEU A 248 39.40 9.83 -23.53
CA LEU A 248 40.36 8.88 -24.10
C LEU A 248 39.62 7.78 -24.85
N ASP A 249 39.00 8.17 -25.97
CA ASP A 249 38.86 7.25 -27.09
C ASP A 249 40.25 7.30 -27.79
N ASN A 250 41.12 6.38 -27.41
CA ASN A 250 42.32 6.15 -28.14
C ASN A 250 42.01 5.25 -29.33
N ASP A 251 42.27 5.75 -30.52
CA ASP A 251 42.44 5.06 -31.80
C ASP A 251 43.25 3.74 -31.68
#